data_35e3693efe3ba5d289702c89f837ff23
#
_entry.id   35e3693efe3ba5d289702c89f837ff23
#
_cell.length_a   1.000
_cell.length_b   1.000
_cell.length_c   1.000
_cell.angle_alpha   90.00
_cell.angle_beta   90.00
_cell.angle_gamma   90.00
#
_symmetry.space_group_name_H-M   'P 1'
#
loop_
_entity.id
_entity.type
_entity.pdbx_description
1 polymer ?
#
loop_
_entity_poly.entity_id
_entity_poly.type
_entity_poly.pdbx_seq_one_letter_code
_entity_poly.pdbx_strand_id
1 'polypeptide(L)'
;MDVQKEYERIKALFDGVDESQLNLIDGAIWEAARIRVELDTLHEIAKESGLIKVHPQNPALQKELPVSKLIVKARANYLNYISKLSNLLGKNIDDEDDDLSDYE
;
A
#
# COMPACT_ATOMS: atom_id res chain seq x y z
N MET A 1 -6.11 -9.90 8.97
CA MET A 1 -6.36 -9.73 7.52
C MET A 1 -5.53 -10.76 6.77
N ASP A 2 -6.11 -11.37 5.77
CA ASP A 2 -5.51 -12.45 5.00
C ASP A 2 -5.01 -11.90 3.66
N VAL A 3 -3.79 -12.27 3.27
CA VAL A 3 -3.18 -11.82 2.01
C VAL A 3 -4.06 -12.23 0.81
N GLN A 4 -4.57 -13.45 0.81
CA GLN A 4 -5.43 -13.94 -0.28
C GLN A 4 -6.68 -13.07 -0.44
N LYS A 5 -7.33 -12.72 0.66
CA LYS A 5 -8.53 -11.88 0.65
C LYS A 5 -8.21 -10.48 0.16
N GLU A 6 -7.09 -9.93 0.59
CA GLU A 6 -6.67 -8.60 0.17
C GLU A 6 -6.32 -8.59 -1.33
N TYR A 7 -5.63 -9.64 -1.80
CA TYR A 7 -5.36 -9.82 -3.22
C TYR A 7 -6.66 -9.82 -4.04
N GLU A 8 -7.64 -10.60 -3.60
CA GLU A 8 -8.92 -10.70 -4.29
C GLU A 8 -9.66 -9.36 -4.29
N ARG A 9 -9.60 -8.62 -3.19
CA ARG A 9 -10.21 -7.28 -3.09
C ARG A 9 -9.60 -6.33 -4.11
N ILE A 10 -8.27 -6.28 -4.19
CA ILE A 10 -7.59 -5.38 -5.13
C ILE A 10 -7.85 -5.82 -6.55
N LYS A 11 -7.76 -7.12 -6.84
CA LYS A 11 -7.98 -7.65 -8.17
C LYS A 11 -9.39 -7.34 -8.69
N ALA A 12 -10.38 -7.36 -7.82
CA ALA A 12 -11.77 -7.07 -8.18
C ALA A 12 -11.94 -5.64 -8.71
N LEU A 13 -11.08 -4.70 -8.29
CA LEU A 13 -11.13 -3.33 -8.78
C LEU A 13 -10.73 -3.21 -10.25
N PHE A 14 -10.10 -4.23 -10.79
CA PHE A 14 -9.65 -4.27 -12.18
C PHE A 14 -10.61 -5.03 -13.10
N ASP A 15 -11.83 -5.20 -12.67
CA ASP A 15 -12.87 -5.80 -13.51
C ASP A 15 -13.05 -4.95 -14.76
N GLY A 16 -13.06 -5.60 -15.93
CA GLY A 16 -13.14 -4.89 -17.19
C GLY A 16 -11.80 -4.51 -17.80
N VAL A 17 -10.70 -4.68 -17.08
CA VAL A 17 -9.37 -4.47 -17.61
C VAL A 17 -8.98 -5.67 -18.48
N ASP A 18 -8.26 -5.41 -19.58
CA ASP A 18 -7.81 -6.44 -20.49
C ASP A 18 -7.04 -7.55 -19.75
N GLU A 19 -7.34 -8.79 -20.08
CA GLU A 19 -6.76 -9.94 -19.40
C GLU A 19 -5.23 -9.98 -19.50
N SER A 20 -4.67 -9.59 -20.63
CA SER A 20 -3.22 -9.53 -20.77
C SER A 20 -2.58 -8.53 -19.83
N GLN A 21 -3.20 -7.35 -19.68
CA GLN A 21 -2.73 -6.33 -18.74
C GLN A 21 -2.88 -6.82 -17.30
N LEU A 22 -4.00 -7.46 -16.99
CA LEU A 22 -4.25 -7.98 -15.67
C LEU A 22 -3.21 -9.04 -15.29
N ASN A 23 -2.89 -9.93 -16.22
CA ASN A 23 -1.86 -10.95 -15.99
C ASN A 23 -0.49 -10.32 -15.76
N LEU A 24 -0.19 -9.24 -16.46
CA LEU A 24 1.09 -8.53 -16.31
C LEU A 24 1.26 -7.92 -14.92
N ILE A 25 0.18 -7.38 -14.36
CA ILE A 25 0.22 -6.69 -13.06
C ILE A 25 -0.13 -7.59 -11.89
N ASP A 26 -0.43 -8.85 -12.13
CA ASP A 26 -0.87 -9.77 -11.07
C ASP A 26 0.14 -9.86 -9.92
N GLY A 27 1.43 -9.92 -10.25
CA GLY A 27 2.48 -9.91 -9.24
C GLY A 27 2.50 -8.66 -8.39
N ALA A 28 2.24 -7.51 -9.00
CA ALA A 28 2.17 -6.24 -8.28
C ALA A 28 0.96 -6.21 -7.34
N ILE A 29 -0.16 -6.80 -7.75
CA ILE A 29 -1.35 -6.92 -6.90
C ILE A 29 -1.04 -7.78 -5.68
N TRP A 30 -0.35 -8.91 -5.88
CA TRP A 30 0.08 -9.77 -4.78
C TRP A 30 1.01 -9.05 -3.82
N GLU A 31 1.98 -8.29 -4.35
CA GLU A 31 2.91 -7.54 -3.51
C GLU A 31 2.19 -6.45 -2.72
N ALA A 32 1.27 -5.73 -3.34
CA ALA A 32 0.47 -4.73 -2.64
C ALA A 32 -0.34 -5.37 -1.50
N ALA A 33 -0.92 -6.54 -1.75
CA ALA A 33 -1.68 -7.27 -0.75
C ALA A 33 -0.80 -7.70 0.43
N ARG A 34 0.39 -8.23 0.14
CA ARG A 34 1.35 -8.63 1.19
C ARG A 34 1.77 -7.45 2.04
N ILE A 35 2.10 -6.33 1.41
CA ILE A 35 2.54 -5.13 2.13
C ILE A 35 1.41 -4.59 3.00
N ARG A 36 0.17 -4.62 2.52
CA ARG A 36 -0.99 -4.18 3.31
C ARG A 36 -1.13 -5.00 4.59
N VAL A 37 -1.01 -6.32 4.48
CA VAL A 37 -1.09 -7.21 5.64
C VAL A 37 0.10 -6.99 6.59
N GLU A 38 1.30 -6.83 6.03
CA GLU A 38 2.50 -6.54 6.84
C GLU A 38 2.36 -5.23 7.60
N LEU A 39 1.81 -4.19 6.95
CA LEU A 39 1.56 -2.91 7.61
C LEU A 39 0.61 -3.07 8.80
N ASP A 40 -0.44 -3.85 8.64
CA ASP A 40 -1.38 -4.09 9.75
C ASP A 40 -0.68 -4.78 10.91
N THR A 41 0.19 -5.75 10.63
CA THR A 41 0.98 -6.43 11.65
C THR A 41 1.93 -5.47 12.36
N LEU A 42 2.61 -4.61 11.59
CA LEU A 42 3.51 -3.62 12.16
C LEU A 42 2.77 -2.60 13.02
N HIS A 43 1.57 -2.19 12.62
CA HIS A 43 0.73 -1.31 13.42
C HIS A 43 0.30 -1.95 14.73
N GLU A 44 0.00 -3.25 14.73
CA GLU A 44 -0.33 -3.98 15.96
C GLU A 44 0.86 -4.04 16.91
N ILE A 45 2.06 -4.28 16.37
CA ILE A 45 3.29 -4.25 17.17
C ILE A 45 3.50 -2.85 17.76
N ALA A 46 3.30 -1.81 16.96
CA ALA A 46 3.47 -0.43 17.40
C ALA A 46 2.50 -0.03 18.51
N LYS A 47 1.28 -0.57 18.49
CA LYS A 47 0.31 -0.33 19.58
C LYS A 47 0.83 -0.81 20.93
N GLU A 48 1.55 -1.93 20.93
CA GLU A 48 2.06 -2.52 22.17
C GLU A 48 3.37 -1.88 22.61
N SER A 49 4.30 -1.63 21.67
CA SER A 49 5.64 -1.17 21.99
C SER A 49 5.84 0.33 21.83
N GLY A 50 4.94 1.03 21.12
CA GLY A 50 5.11 2.42 20.75
C GLY A 50 6.05 2.57 19.55
N LEU A 51 6.28 3.81 19.12
CA LEU A 51 7.15 4.14 17.98
C LEU A 51 8.50 4.69 18.42
N ILE A 52 8.57 5.23 19.64
CA ILE A 52 9.79 5.77 20.21
C ILE A 52 9.97 5.26 21.63
N LYS A 53 11.23 5.23 22.06
CA LYS A 53 11.58 4.89 23.44
C LYS A 53 12.17 6.13 24.10
N VAL A 54 11.57 6.56 25.22
CA VAL A 54 12.04 7.69 25.97
C VAL A 54 12.91 7.21 27.13
N HIS A 55 14.07 7.86 27.33
CA HIS A 55 14.94 7.51 28.44
C HIS A 55 14.26 7.85 29.76
N PRO A 56 14.14 6.93 30.72
CA PRO A 56 13.39 7.15 31.97
C PRO A 56 13.89 8.31 32.80
N GLN A 57 15.20 8.58 32.79
CA GLN A 57 15.83 9.63 33.60
C GLN A 57 16.04 10.93 32.84
N ASN A 58 15.92 10.90 31.51
CA ASN A 58 16.07 12.08 30.69
C ASN A 58 15.10 12.03 29.50
N PRO A 59 13.90 12.62 29.68
CA PRO A 59 12.86 12.57 28.64
C PRO A 59 13.26 13.21 27.31
N ALA A 60 14.31 14.04 27.30
CA ALA A 60 14.81 14.64 26.08
C ALA A 60 15.54 13.62 25.20
N LEU A 61 16.02 12.50 25.78
CA LEU A 61 16.67 11.45 25.04
C LEU A 61 15.62 10.45 24.55
N GLN A 62 15.37 10.47 23.24
CA GLN A 62 14.41 9.60 22.61
C GLN A 62 15.11 8.72 21.57
N LYS A 63 14.69 7.50 21.45
CA LYS A 63 15.20 6.57 20.45
C LYS A 63 14.03 6.02 19.64
N GLU A 64 14.12 6.17 18.32
CA GLU A 64 13.15 5.57 17.42
C GLU A 64 13.29 4.04 17.44
N LEU A 65 12.16 3.33 17.62
CA LEU A 65 12.16 1.88 17.60
C LEU A 65 12.22 1.37 16.16
N PRO A 66 12.84 0.19 15.93
CA PRO A 66 12.94 -0.38 14.58
C PRO A 66 11.58 -0.50 13.86
N VAL A 67 10.50 -0.79 14.60
CA VAL A 67 9.17 -0.91 14.03
C VAL A 67 8.73 0.38 13.36
N SER A 68 9.11 1.54 13.90
CA SER A 68 8.79 2.84 13.31
C SER A 68 9.38 2.98 11.91
N LYS A 69 10.65 2.60 11.74
CA LYS A 69 11.32 2.65 10.43
C LYS A 69 10.70 1.68 9.44
N LEU A 70 10.34 0.49 9.92
CA LEU A 70 9.70 -0.52 9.09
C LEU A 70 8.34 -0.06 8.59
N ILE A 71 7.55 0.60 9.44
CA ILE A 71 6.24 1.14 9.05
C ILE A 71 6.41 2.21 7.96
N VAL A 72 7.34 3.14 8.14
CA VAL A 72 7.58 4.20 7.17
C VAL A 72 7.96 3.61 5.81
N LYS A 73 8.87 2.65 5.80
CA LYS A 73 9.33 2.00 4.57
C LYS A 73 8.21 1.21 3.90
N ALA A 74 7.48 0.41 4.67
CA ALA A 74 6.39 -0.41 4.14
C ALA A 74 5.26 0.47 3.59
N ARG A 75 4.93 1.56 4.28
CA ARG A 75 3.91 2.52 3.83
C ARG A 75 4.31 3.15 2.50
N ALA A 76 5.56 3.58 2.36
CA ALA A 76 6.06 4.17 1.12
C ALA A 76 5.98 3.17 -0.03
N ASN A 77 6.38 1.91 0.21
CA ASN A 77 6.30 0.86 -0.80
C ASN A 77 4.85 0.57 -1.20
N TYR A 78 3.96 0.49 -0.23
CA TYR A 78 2.54 0.26 -0.48
C TYR A 78 1.95 1.36 -1.36
N LEU A 79 2.19 2.62 -1.00
CA LEU A 79 1.68 3.77 -1.76
C LEU A 79 2.25 3.80 -3.18
N ASN A 80 3.50 3.38 -3.35
CA ASN A 80 4.11 3.29 -4.67
C ASN A 80 3.40 2.26 -5.55
N TYR A 81 3.13 1.06 -5.02
CA TYR A 81 2.38 0.04 -5.75
C TYR A 81 0.96 0.49 -6.07
N ILE A 82 0.27 1.05 -5.09
CA ILE A 82 -1.11 1.52 -5.27
C ILE A 82 -1.16 2.64 -6.31
N SER A 83 -0.19 3.56 -6.28
CA SER A 83 -0.12 4.64 -7.27
C SER A 83 0.02 4.09 -8.70
N LYS A 84 0.90 3.11 -8.90
CA LYS A 84 1.10 2.49 -10.21
C LYS A 84 -0.13 1.74 -10.68
N LEU A 85 -0.78 1.00 -9.77
CA LEU A 85 -2.00 0.27 -10.08
C LEU A 85 -3.15 1.23 -10.38
N SER A 86 -3.26 2.32 -9.62
CA SER A 86 -4.27 3.36 -9.87
C SER A 86 -4.08 4.03 -11.21
N ASN A 87 -2.84 4.30 -11.59
CA ASN A 87 -2.54 4.90 -12.90
C ASN A 87 -2.98 4.01 -14.05
N LEU A 88 -2.77 2.71 -13.93
CA LEU A 88 -3.22 1.76 -14.94
C LEU A 88 -4.75 1.76 -15.03
N LEU A 89 -5.43 1.72 -13.90
CA LEU A 89 -6.88 1.75 -13.86
C LEU A 89 -7.42 3.08 -14.40
N GLY A 90 -6.78 4.19 -14.04
CA GLY A 90 -7.13 5.52 -14.54
C GLY A 90 -6.97 5.63 -16.05
N LYS A 91 -5.93 5.06 -16.62
CA LYS A 91 -5.73 5.05 -18.07
C LYS A 91 -6.84 4.29 -18.80
N ASN A 92 -7.30 3.19 -18.24
CA ASN A 92 -8.43 2.45 -18.83
C ASN A 92 -9.71 3.27 -18.79
N ILE A 93 -9.92 4.03 -17.72
CA ILE A 93 -11.07 4.94 -17.60
C ILE A 93 -10.92 6.11 -18.57
N ASP A 94 -9.71 6.69 -18.68
CA ASP A 94 -9.43 7.82 -19.56
C ASP A 94 -9.59 7.45 -21.02
N ASP A 95 -9.28 6.22 -21.42
CA ASP A 95 -9.51 5.74 -22.78
C ASP A 95 -10.99 5.72 -23.14
N GLU A 96 -11.85 5.55 -22.13
CA GLU A 96 -13.31 5.60 -22.32
C GLU A 96 -13.87 7.02 -22.24
N ASP A 97 -13.20 7.90 -21.48
CA ASP A 97 -13.65 9.24 -21.16
C ASP A 97 -12.62 10.31 -21.54
N ASP A 98 -12.11 10.25 -22.76
CA ASP A 98 -11.15 11.23 -23.28
C ASP A 98 -11.62 12.68 -23.13
N ASP A 99 -12.93 12.89 -23.19
CA ASP A 99 -13.53 14.23 -23.13
C ASP A 99 -13.30 14.91 -21.78
N LEU A 100 -13.14 14.17 -20.70
CA LEU A 100 -12.96 14.76 -19.38
C LEU A 100 -11.55 15.30 -19.15
N SER A 101 -10.56 14.72 -19.78
CA SER A 101 -9.18 15.19 -19.64
C SER A 101 -8.95 16.55 -20.29
N ASP A 102 -9.78 16.92 -21.27
CA ASP A 102 -9.69 18.19 -21.98
C ASP A 102 -10.11 19.39 -21.13
N TYR A 103 -10.72 19.18 -20.00
CA TYR A 103 -11.19 20.24 -19.10
C TYR A 103 -10.19 20.67 -18.06
N GLU A 104 -9.03 20.06 -18.03
CA GLU A 104 -8.00 20.40 -17.05
C GLU A 104 -7.00 21.46 -17.56
#